data_1bce9f15ed2034f9dd9f10a2596fe97b
#
_entry.id   1bce9f15ed2034f9dd9f10a2596fe97b
#
_cell.length_a   1.000
_cell.length_b   1.000
_cell.length_c   1.000
_cell.angle_alpha   90.00
_cell.angle_beta   90.00
_cell.angle_gamma   90.00
#
_symmetry.space_group_name_H-M   'P 1'
#
loop_
_entity.id
_entity.type
_entity.pdbx_description
1 polymer ?
#
loop_
_entity_poly.entity_id
_entity_poly.type
_entity_poly.pdbx_seq_one_letter_code
_entity_poly.pdbx_strand_id
1 'polypeptide(L)'
;DLVRSRGLGDVYKRQVVTFLFWMMGLLFAARQDEELCFRFASGVIIAEIICCVIFIAFPSCITRPELAVSDFFTGVLSLVYFFDTPTNCFPSMHCLFAYLVFRQSLSSPGAKLWYRVFCAVFTVLVCLSTLFVKQHVIADVIGGIFFGELAFVLGQKLPVWKIFIKINKKLLQSAP
;
A
#
# COMPACT_ATOMS: atom_id res chain seq x y z
N ASP A 1 -22.89 -13.93 -11.98
CA ASP A 1 -22.73 -12.63 -12.65
C ASP A 1 -22.82 -11.43 -11.70
N LEU A 2 -23.61 -11.47 -10.64
CA LEU A 2 -23.69 -10.42 -9.61
C LEU A 2 -22.40 -10.28 -8.76
N VAL A 3 -21.63 -11.36 -8.60
CA VAL A 3 -20.35 -11.35 -7.88
C VAL A 3 -19.26 -10.67 -8.70
N ARG A 4 -19.31 -10.81 -10.03
CA ARG A 4 -18.31 -10.27 -10.97
C ARG A 4 -18.46 -8.76 -11.19
N SER A 5 -19.69 -8.22 -11.19
CA SER A 5 -19.95 -6.80 -11.37
C SER A 5 -19.70 -5.96 -10.10
N ARG A 6 -19.86 -6.57 -8.91
CA ARG A 6 -19.52 -5.91 -7.63
C ARG A 6 -18.00 -5.81 -7.42
N GLY A 7 -17.21 -6.74 -7.95
CA GLY A 7 -15.76 -6.77 -7.76
C GLY A 7 -15.00 -5.56 -8.32
N LEU A 8 -15.41 -5.02 -9.47
CA LEU A 8 -14.73 -3.87 -10.08
C LEU A 8 -15.02 -2.54 -9.36
N GLY A 9 -16.26 -2.33 -8.87
CA GLY A 9 -16.62 -1.13 -8.11
C GLY A 9 -15.93 -1.04 -6.75
N ASP A 10 -15.66 -2.20 -6.14
CA ASP A 10 -15.06 -2.29 -4.81
C ASP A 10 -13.54 -2.12 -4.83
N VAL A 11 -12.87 -2.43 -5.93
CA VAL A 11 -11.43 -2.19 -6.11
C VAL A 11 -11.12 -0.69 -6.05
N TYR A 12 -11.96 0.17 -6.61
CA TYR A 12 -11.75 1.62 -6.59
C TYR A 12 -11.86 2.24 -5.19
N LYS A 13 -12.77 1.75 -4.36
CA LYS A 13 -13.05 2.35 -3.04
C LYS A 13 -11.98 2.01 -1.99
N ARG A 14 -11.34 0.85 -2.09
CA ARG A 14 -10.27 0.40 -1.19
C ARG A 14 -9.00 1.22 -1.31
N GLN A 15 -8.74 1.71 -2.51
CA GLN A 15 -7.50 2.41 -2.81
C GLN A 15 -7.44 3.80 -2.21
N VAL A 16 -8.56 4.43 -1.84
CA VAL A 16 -8.57 5.85 -1.42
C VAL A 16 -7.77 6.08 -0.14
N VAL A 17 -7.98 5.29 0.92
CA VAL A 17 -7.27 5.50 2.20
C VAL A 17 -5.81 5.11 2.09
N THR A 18 -5.53 3.97 1.47
CA THR A 18 -4.18 3.51 1.19
C THR A 18 -3.48 4.48 0.22
N PHE A 19 -4.22 5.01 -0.76
CA PHE A 19 -3.73 5.98 -1.72
C PHE A 19 -3.33 7.31 -1.05
N LEU A 20 -4.10 7.82 -0.09
CA LEU A 20 -3.74 9.03 0.67
C LEU A 20 -2.43 8.85 1.44
N PHE A 21 -2.22 7.66 2.03
CA PHE A 21 -0.98 7.37 2.73
C PHE A 21 0.21 7.24 1.75
N TRP A 22 0.00 6.65 0.60
CA TRP A 22 0.96 6.61 -0.49
C TRP A 22 1.33 7.99 -0.99
N MET A 23 0.31 8.80 -1.26
CA MET A 23 0.52 10.17 -1.71
C MET A 23 1.34 10.96 -0.71
N MET A 24 1.12 10.75 0.59
CA MET A 24 1.94 11.38 1.63
C MET A 24 3.40 10.93 1.52
N GLY A 25 3.67 9.62 1.39
CA GLY A 25 5.02 9.09 1.23
C GLY A 25 5.69 9.59 -0.05
N LEU A 26 4.96 9.58 -1.17
CA LEU A 26 5.44 10.04 -2.48
C LEU A 26 5.72 11.55 -2.47
N LEU A 27 4.80 12.36 -1.94
CA LEU A 27 4.98 13.81 -1.80
C LEU A 27 6.16 14.15 -0.89
N PHE A 28 6.34 13.37 0.17
CA PHE A 28 7.49 13.54 1.04
C PHE A 28 8.79 13.22 0.28
N ALA A 29 8.83 12.12 -0.47
CA ALA A 29 10.00 11.74 -1.28
C ALA A 29 10.30 12.79 -2.37
N ALA A 30 9.27 13.28 -3.06
CA ALA A 30 9.40 14.29 -4.10
C ALA A 30 9.94 15.64 -3.60
N ARG A 31 9.63 16.00 -2.34
CA ARG A 31 10.16 17.23 -1.71
C ARG A 31 11.61 17.11 -1.26
N GLN A 32 12.14 15.88 -1.18
CA GLN A 32 13.53 15.66 -0.80
C GLN A 32 14.44 15.67 -2.02
N ASP A 33 14.17 14.77 -2.98
CA ASP A 33 14.99 14.56 -4.16
C ASP A 33 14.22 13.81 -5.24
N GLU A 34 14.42 14.18 -6.52
CA GLU A 34 13.76 13.57 -7.67
C GLU A 34 14.11 12.06 -7.78
N GLU A 35 15.38 11.71 -7.61
CA GLU A 35 15.82 10.31 -7.70
C GLU A 35 15.17 9.46 -6.61
N LEU A 36 15.13 9.97 -5.38
CA LEU A 36 14.50 9.28 -4.26
C LEU A 36 13.00 9.04 -4.50
N CYS A 37 12.32 10.02 -5.07
CA CYS A 37 10.92 9.92 -5.46
C CYS A 37 10.71 8.79 -6.49
N PHE A 38 11.48 8.76 -7.56
CA PHE A 38 11.34 7.75 -8.60
C PHE A 38 11.79 6.35 -8.18
N ARG A 39 12.78 6.25 -7.28
CA ARG A 39 13.14 4.97 -6.66
C ARG A 39 12.00 4.42 -5.80
N PHE A 40 11.35 5.27 -5.01
CA PHE A 40 10.18 4.89 -4.22
C PHE A 40 9.00 4.48 -5.11
N ALA A 41 8.68 5.28 -6.14
CA ALA A 41 7.62 4.95 -7.10
C ALA A 41 7.89 3.63 -7.83
N SER A 42 9.15 3.34 -8.18
CA SER A 42 9.55 2.04 -8.75
C SER A 42 9.29 0.88 -7.78
N GLY A 43 9.61 1.06 -6.50
CA GLY A 43 9.31 0.07 -5.46
C GLY A 43 7.81 -0.21 -5.34
N VAL A 44 7.00 0.85 -5.39
CA VAL A 44 5.53 0.75 -5.39
C VAL A 44 5.02 -0.06 -6.58
N ILE A 45 5.46 0.26 -7.79
CA ILE A 45 5.05 -0.47 -9.01
C ILE A 45 5.46 -1.95 -8.94
N ILE A 46 6.67 -2.22 -8.46
CA ILE A 46 7.15 -3.59 -8.29
C ILE A 46 6.28 -4.34 -7.26
N ALA A 47 5.91 -3.68 -6.16
CA ALA A 47 5.02 -4.26 -5.15
C ALA A 47 3.65 -4.62 -5.74
N GLU A 48 3.06 -3.72 -6.54
CA GLU A 48 1.79 -3.98 -7.22
C GLU A 48 1.88 -5.17 -8.16
N ILE A 49 2.95 -5.25 -8.96
CA ILE A 49 3.16 -6.38 -9.87
C ILE A 49 3.29 -7.69 -9.09
N ILE A 50 4.06 -7.71 -8.00
CA ILE A 50 4.21 -8.90 -7.14
C ILE A 50 2.84 -9.31 -6.58
N CYS A 51 2.07 -8.37 -6.02
CA CYS A 51 0.74 -8.65 -5.48
C CYS A 51 -0.22 -9.16 -6.56
N CYS A 52 -0.25 -8.55 -7.74
CA CYS A 52 -1.07 -9.01 -8.86
C CYS A 52 -0.73 -10.46 -9.26
N VAL A 53 0.55 -10.79 -9.37
CA VAL A 53 0.99 -12.16 -9.69
C VAL A 53 0.53 -13.15 -8.62
N ILE A 54 0.70 -12.79 -7.34
CA ILE A 54 0.29 -13.68 -6.23
C ILE A 54 -1.24 -13.83 -6.20
N PHE A 55 -2.01 -12.76 -6.38
CA PHE A 55 -3.49 -12.82 -6.39
C PHE A 55 -4.05 -13.67 -7.53
N ILE A 56 -3.37 -13.69 -8.68
CA ILE A 56 -3.74 -14.54 -9.82
C ILE A 56 -3.36 -16.00 -9.54
N ALA A 57 -2.17 -16.24 -9.00
CA ALA A 57 -1.65 -17.59 -8.77
C ALA A 57 -2.27 -18.28 -7.53
N PHE A 58 -2.56 -17.49 -6.48
CA PHE A 58 -3.04 -17.98 -5.18
C PHE A 58 -4.19 -17.11 -4.65
N PRO A 59 -5.37 -17.15 -5.28
CA PRO A 59 -6.52 -16.38 -4.80
C PRO A 59 -6.88 -16.86 -3.38
N SER A 60 -6.84 -15.92 -2.43
CA SER A 60 -7.11 -16.17 -1.03
C SER A 60 -8.37 -15.44 -0.56
N CYS A 61 -9.08 -16.01 0.39
CA CYS A 61 -10.24 -15.37 1.00
C CYS A 61 -10.25 -15.62 2.50
N ILE A 62 -10.92 -14.74 3.24
CA ILE A 62 -11.14 -14.89 4.67
C ILE A 62 -12.64 -14.82 4.98
N THR A 63 -13.10 -15.68 5.89
CA THR A 63 -14.47 -15.61 6.39
C THR A 63 -14.54 -14.57 7.50
N ARG A 64 -15.39 -13.57 7.31
CA ARG A 64 -15.64 -12.50 8.30
C ARG A 64 -16.91 -12.82 9.11
N PRO A 65 -16.96 -12.43 10.39
CA PRO A 65 -18.18 -12.55 11.17
C PRO A 65 -19.27 -11.63 10.60
N GLU A 66 -20.52 -12.08 10.66
CA GLU A 66 -21.67 -11.21 10.40
C GLU A 66 -21.76 -10.13 11.47
N LEU A 67 -21.92 -8.88 11.03
CA LEU A 67 -22.03 -7.74 11.91
C LEU A 67 -23.49 -7.34 12.08
N ALA A 68 -24.00 -7.45 13.32
CA ALA A 68 -25.20 -6.75 13.71
C ALA A 68 -24.85 -5.29 14.02
N VAL A 69 -25.29 -4.37 13.17
CA VAL A 69 -25.05 -2.94 13.37
C VAL A 69 -25.93 -2.47 14.51
N SER A 70 -25.36 -2.31 15.70
CA SER A 70 -26.07 -1.91 16.93
C SER A 70 -25.60 -0.56 17.49
N ASP A 71 -24.41 -0.09 17.08
CA ASP A 71 -23.79 1.13 17.56
C ASP A 71 -22.93 1.81 16.48
N PHE A 72 -22.40 2.99 16.82
CA PHE A 72 -21.52 3.77 15.93
C PHE A 72 -20.30 2.96 15.44
N PHE A 73 -19.66 2.20 16.33
CA PHE A 73 -18.43 1.47 15.98
C PHE A 73 -18.71 0.30 15.05
N THR A 74 -19.77 -0.46 15.28
CA THR A 74 -20.21 -1.53 14.38
C THR A 74 -20.69 -0.98 13.05
N GLY A 75 -21.28 0.21 13.01
CA GLY A 75 -21.60 0.93 11.78
C GLY A 75 -20.36 1.30 10.96
N VAL A 76 -19.32 1.84 11.60
CA VAL A 76 -18.04 2.13 10.95
C VAL A 76 -17.38 0.85 10.45
N LEU A 77 -17.38 -0.23 11.24
CA LEU A 77 -16.81 -1.52 10.83
C LEU A 77 -17.58 -2.13 9.66
N SER A 78 -18.90 -1.99 9.62
CA SER A 78 -19.73 -2.42 8.49
C SER A 78 -19.36 -1.66 7.21
N LEU A 79 -19.08 -0.35 7.32
CA LEU A 79 -18.56 0.46 6.21
C LEU A 79 -17.20 -0.03 5.73
N VAL A 80 -16.28 -0.36 6.65
CA VAL A 80 -14.97 -0.93 6.32
C VAL A 80 -15.16 -2.25 5.57
N TYR A 81 -16.02 -3.15 6.04
CA TYR A 81 -16.31 -4.43 5.38
C TYR A 81 -17.00 -4.27 4.03
N PHE A 82 -17.80 -3.24 3.87
CA PHE A 82 -18.43 -2.90 2.59
C PHE A 82 -17.41 -2.44 1.56
N PHE A 83 -16.42 -1.64 1.98
CA PHE A 83 -15.37 -1.14 1.10
C PHE A 83 -14.24 -2.14 0.86
N ASP A 84 -14.03 -3.09 1.74
CA ASP A 84 -12.97 -4.09 1.66
C ASP A 84 -13.55 -5.50 1.53
N THR A 85 -13.53 -6.10 0.32
CA THR A 85 -14.05 -7.46 0.11
C THR A 85 -13.08 -8.49 0.70
N PRO A 86 -13.57 -9.63 1.23
CA PRO A 86 -12.72 -10.65 1.87
C PRO A 86 -12.01 -11.57 0.84
N THR A 87 -11.48 -10.99 -0.24
CA THR A 87 -10.79 -11.71 -1.32
C THR A 87 -9.41 -11.14 -1.56
N ASN A 88 -8.48 -11.95 -2.05
CA ASN A 88 -7.09 -11.57 -2.28
C ASN A 88 -6.42 -11.02 -1.01
N CYS A 89 -6.53 -11.78 0.09
CA CYS A 89 -6.07 -11.34 1.39
C CYS A 89 -4.55 -11.45 1.57
N PHE A 90 -3.91 -12.41 0.88
CA PHE A 90 -2.46 -12.61 0.98
C PHE A 90 -1.72 -12.18 -0.29
N PRO A 91 -0.66 -11.37 -0.17
CA PRO A 91 -0.21 -10.65 1.03
C PRO A 91 -1.11 -9.44 1.33
N SER A 92 -1.08 -8.95 2.58
CA SER A 92 -1.82 -7.73 2.95
C SER A 92 -1.23 -6.51 2.26
N MET A 93 -1.96 -5.92 1.33
CA MET A 93 -1.55 -4.68 0.66
C MET A 93 -1.49 -3.50 1.64
N HIS A 94 -2.40 -3.44 2.61
CA HIS A 94 -2.39 -2.39 3.63
C HIS A 94 -1.08 -2.37 4.42
N CYS A 95 -0.63 -3.55 4.88
CA CYS A 95 0.62 -3.68 5.62
C CYS A 95 1.83 -3.43 4.73
N LEU A 96 1.81 -3.93 3.49
CA LEU A 96 2.87 -3.75 2.51
C LEU A 96 3.12 -2.26 2.23
N PHE A 97 2.08 -1.50 1.97
CA PHE A 97 2.23 -0.10 1.63
C PHE A 97 2.56 0.78 2.83
N ALA A 98 1.98 0.50 3.99
CA ALA A 98 2.38 1.16 5.21
C ALA A 98 3.88 0.93 5.48
N TYR A 99 4.35 -0.28 5.26
CA TYR A 99 5.75 -0.64 5.40
C TYR A 99 6.65 0.07 4.38
N LEU A 100 6.23 0.16 3.10
CA LEU A 100 6.99 0.90 2.08
C LEU A 100 7.21 2.37 2.45
N VAL A 101 6.16 3.05 2.96
CA VAL A 101 6.29 4.44 3.42
C VAL A 101 7.24 4.55 4.62
N PHE A 102 7.17 3.60 5.56
CA PHE A 102 8.11 3.54 6.68
C PHE A 102 9.55 3.36 6.18
N ARG A 103 9.81 2.39 5.29
CA ARG A 103 11.16 2.16 4.72
C ARG A 103 11.67 3.38 3.97
N GLN A 104 10.79 4.04 3.21
CA GLN A 104 11.12 5.30 2.55
C GLN A 104 11.53 6.38 3.55
N SER A 105 10.82 6.52 4.67
CA SER A 105 11.16 7.49 5.70
C SER A 105 12.55 7.27 6.31
N LEU A 106 12.96 6.01 6.47
CA LEU A 106 14.30 5.65 6.95
C LEU A 106 15.41 5.97 5.94
N SER A 107 15.12 5.79 4.65
CA SER A 107 16.07 5.98 3.56
C SER A 107 16.19 7.43 3.09
N SER A 108 15.30 8.32 3.55
CA SER A 108 15.31 9.73 3.20
C SER A 108 16.26 10.52 4.10
N PRO A 109 17.36 11.12 3.57
CA PRO A 109 18.31 11.87 4.38
C PRO A 109 17.68 13.06 5.12
N GLY A 110 16.72 13.75 4.48
CA GLY A 110 16.01 14.89 5.05
C GLY A 110 14.86 14.54 5.99
N ALA A 111 14.59 13.25 6.23
CA ALA A 111 13.52 12.84 7.14
C ALA A 111 13.92 13.09 8.60
N LYS A 112 13.19 13.97 9.26
CA LYS A 112 13.37 14.24 10.69
C LYS A 112 12.94 13.03 11.52
N LEU A 113 13.53 12.89 12.70
CA LEU A 113 13.23 11.74 13.59
C LEU A 113 11.74 11.59 13.90
N TRP A 114 11.03 12.69 14.15
CA TRP A 114 9.59 12.64 14.43
C TRP A 114 8.78 12.00 13.27
N TYR A 115 9.17 12.28 12.01
CA TYR A 115 8.51 11.70 10.84
C TYR A 115 8.78 10.19 10.72
N ARG A 116 10.03 9.76 10.97
CA ARG A 116 10.38 8.34 10.99
C ARG A 116 9.61 7.57 12.06
N VAL A 117 9.53 8.17 13.27
CA VAL A 117 8.76 7.61 14.39
C VAL A 117 7.27 7.56 14.04
N PHE A 118 6.73 8.64 13.46
CA PHE A 118 5.35 8.67 13.00
C PHE A 118 5.06 7.54 11.99
N CYS A 119 5.89 7.36 10.96
CA CYS A 119 5.74 6.30 9.97
C CYS A 119 5.84 4.91 10.60
N ALA A 120 6.75 4.69 11.55
CA ALA A 120 6.89 3.43 12.26
C ALA A 120 5.63 3.10 13.08
N VAL A 121 5.18 4.04 13.91
CA VAL A 121 3.98 3.88 14.74
C VAL A 121 2.75 3.67 13.86
N PHE A 122 2.60 4.45 12.81
CA PHE A 122 1.47 4.32 11.88
C PHE A 122 1.46 2.95 11.18
N THR A 123 2.62 2.44 10.74
CA THR A 123 2.74 1.10 10.15
C THR A 123 2.30 0.02 11.14
N VAL A 124 2.75 0.10 12.39
CA VAL A 124 2.33 -0.86 13.44
C VAL A 124 0.81 -0.77 13.67
N LEU A 125 0.26 0.45 13.74
CA LEU A 125 -1.18 0.63 13.92
C LEU A 125 -1.99 0.07 12.75
N VAL A 126 -1.53 0.24 11.50
CA VAL A 126 -2.16 -0.37 10.32
C VAL A 126 -2.13 -1.90 10.43
N CYS A 127 -0.97 -2.50 10.73
CA CYS A 127 -0.86 -3.95 10.89
C CYS A 127 -1.79 -4.49 11.99
N LEU A 128 -1.84 -3.83 13.13
CA LEU A 128 -2.74 -4.21 14.22
C LEU A 128 -4.20 -4.03 13.84
N SER A 129 -4.55 -2.91 13.21
CA SER A 129 -5.93 -2.63 12.83
C SER A 129 -6.49 -3.69 11.87
N THR A 130 -5.71 -4.13 10.87
CA THR A 130 -6.14 -5.15 9.91
C THR A 130 -6.40 -6.51 10.57
N LEU A 131 -5.66 -6.84 11.63
CA LEU A 131 -5.89 -8.04 12.44
C LEU A 131 -7.12 -7.91 13.33
N PHE A 132 -7.26 -6.78 14.05
CA PHE A 132 -8.39 -6.56 14.97
C PHE A 132 -9.74 -6.49 14.25
N VAL A 133 -9.78 -5.85 13.08
CA VAL A 133 -11.00 -5.79 12.25
C VAL A 133 -11.18 -7.05 11.38
N LYS A 134 -10.37 -8.10 11.58
CA LYS A 134 -10.45 -9.38 10.87
C LYS A 134 -10.48 -9.25 9.33
N GLN A 135 -9.74 -8.29 8.82
CA GLN A 135 -9.50 -8.16 7.38
C GLN A 135 -8.39 -9.09 6.91
N HIS A 136 -7.42 -9.36 7.78
CA HIS A 136 -6.25 -10.18 7.51
C HIS A 136 -5.91 -11.10 8.67
N VAL A 137 -5.16 -12.17 8.37
CA VAL A 137 -4.52 -13.03 9.37
C VAL A 137 -3.03 -12.66 9.51
N ILE A 138 -2.38 -13.18 10.54
CA ILE A 138 -0.96 -12.86 10.82
C ILE A 138 -0.06 -13.18 9.62
N ALA A 139 -0.34 -14.27 8.90
CA ALA A 139 0.43 -14.65 7.71
C ALA A 139 0.37 -13.56 6.62
N ASP A 140 -0.79 -12.93 6.42
CA ASP A 140 -0.96 -11.86 5.44
C ASP A 140 -0.13 -10.62 5.80
N VAL A 141 -0.05 -10.30 7.10
CA VAL A 141 0.76 -9.19 7.63
C VAL A 141 2.24 -9.46 7.40
N ILE A 142 2.71 -10.67 7.75
CA ILE A 142 4.11 -11.07 7.54
C ILE A 142 4.43 -11.05 6.04
N GLY A 143 3.55 -11.60 5.20
CA GLY A 143 3.68 -11.55 3.74
C GLY A 143 3.74 -10.12 3.22
N GLY A 144 2.89 -9.22 3.72
CA GLY A 144 2.88 -7.81 3.35
C GLY A 144 4.21 -7.11 3.66
N ILE A 145 4.76 -7.31 4.87
CA ILE A 145 6.06 -6.76 5.27
C ILE A 145 7.19 -7.36 4.42
N PHE A 146 7.20 -8.68 4.22
CA PHE A 146 8.23 -9.36 3.44
C PHE A 146 8.28 -8.88 1.98
N PHE A 147 7.13 -8.88 1.30
CA PHE A 147 7.06 -8.41 -0.08
C PHE A 147 7.25 -6.89 -0.20
N GLY A 148 6.87 -6.14 0.82
CA GLY A 148 7.17 -4.72 0.94
C GLY A 148 8.67 -4.44 1.00
N GLU A 149 9.43 -5.18 1.81
CA GLU A 149 10.90 -5.06 1.86
C GLU A 149 11.53 -5.48 0.53
N LEU A 150 11.10 -6.62 -0.03
CA LEU A 150 11.59 -7.09 -1.33
C LEU A 150 11.37 -6.03 -2.41
N ALA A 151 10.16 -5.49 -2.53
CA ALA A 151 9.83 -4.46 -3.51
C ALA A 151 10.62 -3.17 -3.28
N PHE A 152 10.81 -2.76 -2.02
CA PHE A 152 11.64 -1.62 -1.67
C PHE A 152 13.08 -1.81 -2.16
N VAL A 153 13.71 -2.94 -1.83
CA VAL A 153 15.10 -3.25 -2.23
C VAL A 153 15.23 -3.31 -3.75
N LEU A 154 14.29 -3.94 -4.44
CA LEU A 154 14.28 -4.01 -5.90
C LEU A 154 14.09 -2.62 -6.53
N GLY A 155 13.21 -1.78 -5.99
CA GLY A 155 13.01 -0.40 -6.44
C GLY A 155 14.25 0.47 -6.30
N GLN A 156 15.09 0.19 -5.26
CA GLN A 156 16.36 0.88 -5.07
C GLN A 156 17.44 0.37 -6.03
N LYS A 157 17.50 -0.93 -6.31
CA LYS A 157 18.57 -1.57 -7.06
C LYS A 157 18.33 -1.62 -8.58
N LEU A 158 17.10 -1.88 -9.00
CA LEU A 158 16.76 -1.99 -10.42
C LEU A 158 16.72 -0.60 -11.07
N PRO A 159 17.23 -0.46 -12.30
CA PRO A 159 17.32 0.84 -12.99
C PRO A 159 15.98 1.37 -13.53
N VAL A 160 14.84 0.83 -13.08
CA VAL A 160 13.48 1.23 -13.51
C VAL A 160 13.27 2.73 -13.28
N TRP A 161 13.72 3.26 -12.15
CA TRP A 161 13.62 4.68 -11.82
C TRP A 161 14.34 5.61 -12.82
N LYS A 162 15.41 5.13 -13.49
CA LYS A 162 16.12 5.90 -14.54
C LYS A 162 15.24 6.16 -15.76
N ILE A 163 14.34 5.24 -16.06
CA ILE A 163 13.33 5.40 -17.14
C ILE A 163 12.41 6.57 -16.81
N PHE A 164 11.93 6.64 -15.58
CA PHE A 164 11.06 7.75 -15.13
C PHE A 164 11.76 9.09 -15.17
N ILE A 165 13.01 9.17 -14.70
CA ILE A 165 13.81 10.40 -14.81
C ILE A 165 13.96 10.83 -16.28
N LYS A 166 14.26 9.89 -17.18
CA LYS A 166 14.40 10.19 -18.62
C LYS A 166 13.10 10.72 -19.22
N ILE A 167 11.97 10.11 -18.86
CA ILE A 167 10.64 10.55 -19.33
C ILE A 167 10.34 11.95 -18.76
N ASN A 168 10.55 12.19 -17.47
CA ASN A 168 10.30 13.46 -16.82
C ASN A 168 11.12 14.60 -17.47
N LYS A 169 12.41 14.38 -17.70
CA LYS A 169 13.25 15.35 -18.39
C LYS A 169 12.78 15.68 -19.79
N LYS A 170 12.33 14.66 -20.54
CA LYS A 170 11.78 14.86 -21.89
C LYS A 170 10.48 15.70 -21.86
N LEU A 171 9.59 15.42 -20.90
CA LEU A 171 8.35 16.17 -20.73
C LEU A 171 8.62 17.65 -20.35
N LEU A 172 9.56 17.89 -19.44
CA LEU A 172 9.93 19.24 -19.03
C LEU A 172 10.57 20.06 -20.19
N GLN A 173 11.31 19.40 -21.08
CA GLN A 173 11.89 20.03 -22.26
C GLN A 173 10.88 20.33 -23.38
N SER A 174 9.76 19.59 -23.39
CA SER A 174 8.68 19.78 -24.37
C SER A 174 7.55 20.70 -23.89
N ALA A 175 7.61 21.16 -22.64
CA ALA A 175 6.68 22.15 -22.12
C ALA A 175 7.02 23.54 -22.68
N PRO A 176 6.01 24.29 -23.22
CA PRO A 176 6.20 25.61 -23.81
C PRO A 176 6.67 26.67 -22.79
#